data_b18c434d9378fdfd96886d5be21e17d4
#
_entry.id   b18c434d9378fdfd96886d5be21e17d4
#
_cell.length_a   1.000
_cell.length_b   1.000
_cell.length_c   1.000
_cell.angle_alpha   90.00
_cell.angle_beta   90.00
_cell.angle_gamma   90.00
#
_symmetry.space_group_name_H-M   'P 1'
#
loop_
_entity.id
_entity.type
_entity.pdbx_description
1 polymer ?
#
loop_
_entity_poly.entity_id
_entity_poly.type
_entity_poly.pdbx_seq_one_letter_code
_entity_poly.pdbx_strand_id
1 'polypeptide(L)'
;VFTAERYKGNPLAVVFGADALSDDEMQMIAIEFNLSETIFLSAPEHVSHSAAVRIFTPGGELPFAGHPTVGASIALAERQHGEDADIDMVTVLAEKIGPVRCAVKLKPGAASFAEFDLPKLSRRSEEVIAREKLADALGISPSEIGFENHVPTIWSAGVPFAMIPLRNLAVAEK
;
A
#
# COMPACT_ATOMS: atom_id res chain seq x y z
N VAL A 1 -5.37 6.58 5.38
CA VAL A 1 -6.10 5.47 4.75
C VAL A 1 -6.53 4.46 5.82
N PHE A 2 -7.57 3.64 5.55
CA PHE A 2 -8.12 2.62 6.46
C PHE A 2 -8.73 3.15 7.76
N THR A 3 -9.32 4.35 7.72
CA THR A 3 -10.02 4.95 8.85
C THR A 3 -11.07 5.94 8.36
N ALA A 4 -12.14 6.13 9.15
CA ALA A 4 -13.08 7.22 9.01
C ALA A 4 -12.74 8.42 9.92
N GLU A 5 -11.76 8.27 10.82
CA GLU A 5 -11.36 9.31 11.77
C GLU A 5 -10.00 9.91 11.36
N ARG A 6 -9.91 11.23 11.34
CA ARG A 6 -8.65 11.94 11.04
C ARG A 6 -7.55 11.52 12.00
N TYR A 7 -6.34 11.30 11.46
CA TYR A 7 -5.11 10.97 12.19
C TYR A 7 -5.08 9.58 12.86
N LYS A 8 -6.05 8.70 12.57
CA LYS A 8 -6.11 7.35 13.16
C LYS A 8 -5.85 6.22 12.18
N GLY A 9 -5.51 6.53 10.95
CA GLY A 9 -5.20 5.56 9.91
C GLY A 9 -3.73 5.48 9.57
N ASN A 10 -3.45 4.75 8.50
CA ASN A 10 -2.12 4.72 7.90
C ASN A 10 -1.92 5.98 7.04
N PRO A 11 -0.98 6.87 7.40
CA PRO A 11 -0.76 8.10 6.65
C PRO A 11 -0.20 7.83 5.26
N LEU A 12 -0.57 8.68 4.29
CA LEU A 12 -0.11 8.60 2.92
C LEU A 12 0.13 10.02 2.38
N ALA A 13 1.27 10.24 1.76
CA ALA A 13 1.50 11.41 0.92
C ALA A 13 1.10 11.09 -0.53
N VAL A 14 0.23 11.94 -1.11
CA VAL A 14 -0.20 11.85 -2.51
C VAL A 14 0.26 13.10 -3.24
N VAL A 15 1.22 12.94 -4.16
CA VAL A 15 1.82 14.02 -4.93
C VAL A 15 1.26 14.01 -6.34
N PHE A 16 0.54 15.08 -6.71
CA PHE A 16 -0.02 15.25 -8.05
C PHE A 16 0.92 16.04 -8.95
N GLY A 17 0.84 15.79 -10.25
CA GLY A 17 1.62 16.53 -11.26
C GLY A 17 3.11 16.20 -11.22
N ALA A 18 3.43 14.94 -11.00
CA ALA A 18 4.79 14.45 -10.83
C ALA A 18 5.52 14.21 -12.17
N ASP A 19 4.95 14.68 -13.28
CA ASP A 19 5.45 14.43 -14.66
C ASP A 19 6.89 14.92 -14.88
N ALA A 20 7.29 15.99 -14.20
CA ALA A 20 8.61 16.59 -14.35
C ALA A 20 9.64 16.12 -13.31
N LEU A 21 9.22 15.29 -12.35
CA LEU A 21 10.11 14.82 -11.31
C LEU A 21 10.95 13.62 -11.81
N SER A 22 12.25 13.69 -11.56
CA SER A 22 13.15 12.56 -11.75
C SER A 22 12.98 11.50 -10.65
N ASP A 23 13.52 10.30 -10.88
CA ASP A 23 13.55 9.20 -9.90
C ASP A 23 14.20 9.62 -8.57
N ASP A 24 15.32 10.35 -8.67
CA ASP A 24 16.06 10.83 -7.49
C ASP A 24 15.25 11.86 -6.71
N GLU A 25 14.55 12.78 -7.39
CA GLU A 25 13.69 13.77 -6.74
C GLU A 25 12.50 13.11 -6.05
N MET A 26 11.83 12.14 -6.68
CA MET A 26 10.76 11.37 -6.05
C MET A 26 11.25 10.64 -4.80
N GLN A 27 12.43 10.03 -4.88
CA GLN A 27 13.04 9.35 -3.73
C GLN A 27 13.39 10.32 -2.60
N MET A 28 13.97 11.48 -2.92
CA MET A 28 14.28 12.51 -1.91
C MET A 28 13.02 13.04 -1.23
N ILE A 29 11.94 13.29 -1.99
CA ILE A 29 10.64 13.72 -1.45
C ILE A 29 10.07 12.64 -0.51
N ALA A 30 10.15 11.36 -0.89
CA ALA A 30 9.68 10.27 -0.05
C ALA A 30 10.48 10.16 1.26
N ILE A 31 11.79 10.38 1.22
CA ILE A 31 12.65 10.42 2.42
C ILE A 31 12.27 11.62 3.32
N GLU A 32 12.04 12.79 2.73
CA GLU A 32 11.69 14.01 3.47
C GLU A 32 10.34 13.87 4.18
N PHE A 33 9.33 13.30 3.51
CA PHE A 33 8.04 13.02 4.14
C PHE A 33 8.14 11.95 5.23
N ASN A 34 9.06 11.01 5.09
CA ASN A 34 9.34 9.95 6.06
C ASN A 34 8.07 9.18 6.48
N LEU A 35 7.15 8.98 5.55
CA LEU A 35 5.99 8.13 5.70
C LEU A 35 6.31 6.71 5.20
N SER A 36 5.47 5.73 5.55
CA SER A 36 5.65 4.37 5.06
C SER A 36 5.71 4.34 3.53
N GLU A 37 4.81 5.07 2.86
CA GLU A 37 4.85 5.29 1.42
C GLU A 37 4.42 6.70 1.02
N THR A 38 4.99 7.15 -0.10
CA THR A 38 4.59 8.34 -0.86
C THR A 38 4.24 7.90 -2.28
N ILE A 39 3.06 8.29 -2.76
CA ILE A 39 2.62 7.99 -4.13
C ILE A 39 2.62 9.24 -4.98
N PHE A 40 3.18 9.12 -6.19
CA PHE A 40 3.31 10.18 -7.19
C PHE A 40 2.38 9.88 -8.37
N LEU A 41 1.55 10.85 -8.74
CA LEU A 41 0.61 10.76 -9.84
C LEU A 41 1.06 11.67 -10.98
N SER A 42 1.15 11.08 -12.17
CA SER A 42 1.48 11.75 -13.44
C SER A 42 0.36 11.53 -14.45
N ALA A 43 0.43 12.25 -15.57
CA ALA A 43 -0.45 12.03 -16.68
C ALA A 43 -0.36 10.58 -17.20
N PRO A 44 -1.48 9.93 -17.52
CA PRO A 44 -1.45 8.56 -18.03
C PRO A 44 -0.94 8.52 -19.47
N GLU A 45 -0.12 7.55 -19.80
CA GLU A 45 0.34 7.30 -21.18
C GLU A 45 -0.77 6.70 -22.07
N HIS A 46 -1.74 6.04 -21.46
CA HIS A 46 -2.84 5.38 -22.17
C HIS A 46 -4.19 5.96 -21.74
N VAL A 47 -5.06 6.22 -22.74
CA VAL A 47 -6.38 6.87 -22.52
C VAL A 47 -7.34 6.08 -21.60
N SER A 48 -7.12 4.79 -21.44
CA SER A 48 -7.92 3.95 -20.51
C SER A 48 -7.44 4.01 -19.07
N HIS A 49 -6.32 4.66 -18.79
CA HIS A 49 -5.79 4.82 -17.44
C HIS A 49 -6.19 6.19 -16.89
N SER A 50 -6.48 6.24 -15.61
CA SER A 50 -6.84 7.48 -14.90
C SER A 50 -5.61 8.30 -14.51
N ALA A 51 -4.51 7.63 -14.18
CA ALA A 51 -3.20 8.21 -13.91
C ALA A 51 -2.10 7.16 -14.08
N ALA A 52 -0.87 7.60 -14.36
CA ALA A 52 0.33 6.83 -14.12
C ALA A 52 0.78 7.09 -12.68
N VAL A 53 1.22 6.05 -11.95
CA VAL A 53 1.62 6.20 -10.56
C VAL A 53 2.93 5.49 -10.26
N ARG A 54 3.68 6.11 -9.33
CA ARG A 54 4.91 5.55 -8.78
C ARG A 54 4.85 5.62 -7.25
N ILE A 55 5.30 4.56 -6.60
CA ILE A 55 5.19 4.40 -5.14
C ILE A 55 6.58 4.27 -4.56
N PHE A 56 6.91 5.15 -3.62
CA PHE A 56 8.21 5.17 -2.95
C PHE A 56 8.06 5.03 -1.45
N THR A 57 8.93 4.22 -0.87
CA THR A 57 9.23 4.22 0.57
C THR A 57 10.48 5.07 0.82
N PRO A 58 10.83 5.42 2.06
CA PRO A 58 12.15 6.00 2.35
C PRO A 58 13.33 5.12 1.90
N GLY A 59 13.13 3.81 1.74
CA GLY A 59 14.14 2.84 1.33
C GLY A 59 14.19 2.53 -0.16
N GLY A 60 13.24 2.98 -0.97
CA GLY A 60 13.21 2.72 -2.42
C GLY A 60 11.81 2.60 -3.00
N GLU A 61 11.75 2.47 -4.32
CA GLU A 61 10.52 2.32 -5.07
C GLU A 61 9.91 0.91 -4.96
N LEU A 62 8.58 0.86 -4.82
CA LEU A 62 7.80 -0.37 -4.83
C LEU A 62 7.03 -0.53 -6.16
N PRO A 63 6.89 -1.75 -6.69
CA PRO A 63 6.10 -2.00 -7.89
C PRO A 63 4.59 -1.91 -7.64
N PHE A 64 4.16 -2.05 -6.39
CA PHE A 64 2.78 -2.05 -5.93
C PHE A 64 2.72 -1.89 -4.41
N ALA A 65 1.71 -1.17 -3.92
CA ALA A 65 1.38 -1.16 -2.49
C ALA A 65 -0.12 -0.85 -2.29
N GLY A 66 -0.81 -1.62 -1.43
CA GLY A 66 -2.28 -1.60 -1.33
C GLY A 66 -2.86 -0.29 -0.80
N HIS A 67 -2.36 0.22 0.36
CA HIS A 67 -2.94 1.45 0.90
C HIS A 67 -2.63 2.70 0.07
N PRO A 68 -1.46 2.85 -0.59
CA PRO A 68 -1.24 3.93 -1.54
C PRO A 68 -2.21 3.90 -2.73
N THR A 69 -2.48 2.71 -3.28
CA THR A 69 -3.43 2.52 -4.37
C THR A 69 -4.84 2.97 -3.98
N VAL A 70 -5.34 2.54 -2.81
CA VAL A 70 -6.63 2.98 -2.26
C VAL A 70 -6.68 4.48 -2.05
N GLY A 71 -5.66 5.04 -1.37
CA GLY A 71 -5.61 6.46 -1.04
C GLY A 71 -5.50 7.35 -2.28
N ALA A 72 -4.66 6.98 -3.25
CA ALA A 72 -4.51 7.71 -4.51
C ALA A 72 -5.80 7.68 -5.34
N SER A 73 -6.50 6.54 -5.40
CA SER A 73 -7.76 6.43 -6.13
C SER A 73 -8.83 7.36 -5.56
N ILE A 74 -8.94 7.44 -4.22
CA ILE A 74 -9.87 8.38 -3.55
C ILE A 74 -9.43 9.82 -3.82
N ALA A 75 -8.16 10.16 -3.59
CA ALA A 75 -7.66 11.51 -3.78
C ALA A 75 -7.82 12.01 -5.24
N LEU A 76 -7.64 11.11 -6.21
CA LEU A 76 -7.89 11.42 -7.62
C LEU A 76 -9.36 11.68 -7.90
N ALA A 77 -10.26 10.86 -7.35
CA ALA A 77 -11.70 11.04 -7.49
C ALA A 77 -12.18 12.35 -6.85
N GLU A 78 -11.73 12.66 -5.64
CA GLU A 78 -12.03 13.92 -4.93
C GLU A 78 -11.51 15.14 -5.70
N ARG A 79 -10.32 15.05 -6.28
CA ARG A 79 -9.75 16.13 -7.12
C ARG A 79 -10.56 16.38 -8.38
N GLN A 80 -11.14 15.33 -8.98
CA GLN A 80 -11.92 15.42 -10.22
C GLN A 80 -13.37 15.89 -10.00
N HIS A 81 -13.99 15.47 -8.88
CA HIS A 81 -15.41 15.64 -8.64
C HIS A 81 -15.76 16.47 -7.40
N GLY A 82 -14.77 16.79 -6.56
CA GLY A 82 -14.95 17.47 -5.28
C GLY A 82 -15.13 16.49 -4.10
N GLU A 83 -14.74 16.93 -2.92
CA GLU A 83 -14.80 16.12 -1.68
C GLU A 83 -16.27 15.78 -1.25
N ASP A 84 -17.24 16.62 -1.63
CA ASP A 84 -18.65 16.44 -1.32
C ASP A 84 -19.43 15.73 -2.45
N ALA A 85 -18.75 15.11 -3.41
CA ALA A 85 -19.40 14.40 -4.49
C ALA A 85 -20.14 13.13 -3.97
N ASP A 86 -21.29 12.82 -4.56
CA ASP A 86 -21.96 11.53 -4.41
C ASP A 86 -21.79 10.75 -5.73
N ILE A 87 -20.78 9.91 -5.78
CA ILE A 87 -20.39 9.22 -7.01
C ILE A 87 -19.79 7.84 -6.73
N ASP A 88 -20.19 6.88 -7.56
CA ASP A 88 -19.54 5.59 -7.71
C ASP A 88 -18.79 5.58 -9.05
N MET A 89 -17.48 5.33 -9.03
CA MET A 89 -16.65 5.33 -10.23
C MET A 89 -15.56 4.27 -10.20
N VAL A 90 -14.92 4.05 -11.34
CA VAL A 90 -13.74 3.19 -11.45
C VAL A 90 -12.57 4.05 -11.88
N THR A 91 -11.47 3.96 -11.15
CA THR A 91 -10.16 4.46 -11.58
C THR A 91 -9.29 3.30 -12.04
N VAL A 92 -8.38 3.56 -12.95
CA VAL A 92 -7.34 2.62 -13.37
C VAL A 92 -5.99 3.30 -13.19
N LEU A 93 -5.23 2.86 -12.21
CA LEU A 93 -3.89 3.37 -11.94
C LEU A 93 -2.86 2.51 -12.66
N ALA A 94 -2.03 3.14 -13.51
CA ALA A 94 -0.93 2.46 -14.18
C ALA A 94 0.26 2.41 -13.22
N GLU A 95 0.41 1.29 -12.54
CA GLU A 95 1.49 1.02 -11.60
C GLU A 95 2.61 0.20 -12.27
N LYS A 96 3.78 0.13 -11.64
CA LYS A 96 4.93 -0.64 -12.15
C LYS A 96 4.62 -2.15 -12.28
N ILE A 97 3.69 -2.67 -11.47
CA ILE A 97 3.21 -4.06 -11.56
C ILE A 97 2.24 -4.27 -12.75
N GLY A 98 1.68 -3.20 -13.30
CA GLY A 98 0.65 -3.16 -14.32
C GLY A 98 -0.55 -2.30 -13.94
N PRO A 99 -1.60 -2.24 -14.77
CA PRO A 99 -2.81 -1.48 -14.47
C PRO A 99 -3.60 -2.11 -13.32
N VAL A 100 -3.95 -1.29 -12.33
CA VAL A 100 -4.76 -1.68 -11.17
C VAL A 100 -6.10 -0.96 -11.23
N ARG A 101 -7.19 -1.73 -11.32
CA ARG A 101 -8.56 -1.20 -11.27
C ARG A 101 -9.00 -1.01 -9.84
N CYS A 102 -9.53 0.17 -9.54
CA CYS A 102 -10.09 0.50 -8.24
C CYS A 102 -11.54 0.98 -8.40
N ALA A 103 -12.48 0.36 -7.67
CA ALA A 103 -13.80 0.92 -7.49
C ALA A 103 -13.73 1.95 -6.35
N VAL A 104 -14.22 3.16 -6.62
CA VAL A 104 -14.21 4.28 -5.67
C VAL A 104 -15.63 4.75 -5.43
N LYS A 105 -15.94 5.00 -4.17
CA LYS A 105 -17.22 5.56 -3.74
C LYS A 105 -16.97 6.79 -2.88
N LEU A 106 -17.39 7.94 -3.40
CA LEU A 106 -17.44 9.18 -2.64
C LEU A 106 -18.88 9.40 -2.14
N LYS A 107 -19.02 9.85 -0.89
CA LYS A 107 -20.31 10.22 -0.32
C LYS A 107 -20.18 11.47 0.56
N PRO A 108 -21.07 12.48 0.37
CA PRO A 108 -21.08 13.66 1.21
C PRO A 108 -21.22 13.31 2.70
N GLY A 109 -20.36 13.90 3.53
CA GLY A 109 -20.45 13.75 4.99
C GLY A 109 -20.11 12.35 5.53
N ALA A 110 -19.59 11.43 4.69
CA ALA A 110 -19.13 10.11 5.09
C ALA A 110 -17.69 9.87 4.64
N ALA A 111 -17.04 8.84 5.21
CA ALA A 111 -15.75 8.43 4.75
C ALA A 111 -15.85 7.84 3.33
N SER A 112 -14.97 8.29 2.44
CA SER A 112 -14.80 7.72 1.11
C SER A 112 -14.33 6.27 1.20
N PHE A 113 -14.72 5.45 0.23
CA PHE A 113 -14.36 4.03 0.17
C PHE A 113 -13.72 3.72 -1.18
N ALA A 114 -12.68 2.89 -1.17
CA ALA A 114 -12.16 2.30 -2.39
C ALA A 114 -11.71 0.86 -2.15
N GLU A 115 -11.87 0.04 -3.20
CA GLU A 115 -11.35 -1.32 -3.28
C GLU A 115 -10.70 -1.53 -4.64
N PHE A 116 -9.75 -2.43 -4.73
CA PHE A 116 -9.05 -2.72 -5.98
C PHE A 116 -8.99 -4.21 -6.27
N ASP A 117 -8.92 -4.54 -7.56
CA ASP A 117 -8.63 -5.89 -8.02
C ASP A 117 -7.15 -6.19 -7.76
N LEU A 118 -6.84 -7.28 -7.07
CA LEU A 118 -5.45 -7.69 -6.87
C LEU A 118 -4.76 -7.90 -8.22
N PRO A 119 -3.66 -7.18 -8.52
CA PRO A 119 -2.97 -7.31 -9.81
C PRO A 119 -2.36 -8.69 -10.03
N LYS A 120 -2.08 -9.40 -8.94
CA LYS A 120 -1.60 -10.80 -8.94
C LYS A 120 -2.22 -11.54 -7.79
N LEU A 121 -2.65 -12.79 -8.04
CA LEU A 121 -3.05 -13.69 -6.96
C LEU A 121 -1.86 -13.96 -6.04
N SER A 122 -2.11 -14.00 -4.74
CA SER A 122 -1.09 -14.29 -3.75
C SER A 122 -0.53 -15.70 -3.96
N ARG A 123 0.80 -15.82 -3.89
CA ARG A 123 1.51 -17.10 -4.00
C ARG A 123 2.44 -17.26 -2.81
N ARG A 124 2.44 -18.46 -2.26
CA ARG A 124 3.40 -18.85 -1.23
C ARG A 124 4.76 -19.08 -1.88
N SER A 125 5.80 -18.54 -1.26
CA SER A 125 7.19 -18.89 -1.60
C SER A 125 7.55 -20.25 -0.99
N GLU A 126 8.47 -20.95 -1.63
CA GLU A 126 9.10 -22.15 -1.07
C GLU A 126 10.23 -21.80 -0.08
N GLU A 127 10.64 -20.54 -0.05
CA GLU A 127 11.66 -20.07 0.90
C GLU A 127 11.18 -20.21 2.34
N VAL A 128 12.07 -20.69 3.19
CA VAL A 128 11.85 -20.86 4.62
C VAL A 128 12.83 -19.97 5.38
N ILE A 129 12.30 -19.11 6.23
CA ILE A 129 13.12 -18.32 7.13
C ILE A 129 13.27 -19.08 8.44
N ALA A 130 14.51 -19.29 8.89
CA ALA A 130 14.77 -19.95 10.18
C ALA A 130 14.11 -19.15 11.31
N ARG A 131 13.42 -19.87 12.19
CA ARG A 131 12.68 -19.30 13.33
C ARG A 131 13.59 -18.47 14.25
N GLU A 132 14.83 -18.91 14.43
CA GLU A 132 15.84 -18.24 15.22
C GLU A 132 16.16 -16.85 14.62
N LYS A 133 16.34 -16.73 13.30
CA LYS A 133 16.58 -15.45 12.63
C LYS A 133 15.40 -14.48 12.77
N LEU A 134 14.17 -15.01 12.70
CA LEU A 134 12.97 -14.20 12.92
C LEU A 134 12.87 -13.72 14.37
N ALA A 135 13.18 -14.61 15.32
CA ALA A 135 13.18 -14.29 16.74
C ALA A 135 14.20 -13.20 17.08
N ASP A 136 15.42 -13.32 16.55
CA ASP A 136 16.47 -12.32 16.71
C ASP A 136 16.06 -10.96 16.13
N ALA A 137 15.47 -10.96 14.94
CA ALA A 137 15.02 -9.74 14.26
C ALA A 137 13.86 -9.03 15.00
N LEU A 138 13.00 -9.80 15.67
CA LEU A 138 11.84 -9.29 16.43
C LEU A 138 12.15 -9.04 17.91
N GLY A 139 13.32 -9.42 18.40
CA GLY A 139 13.68 -9.30 19.81
C GLY A 139 12.87 -10.19 20.76
N ILE A 140 12.39 -11.36 20.29
CA ILE A 140 11.57 -12.30 21.02
C ILE A 140 12.20 -13.69 21.09
N SER A 141 11.64 -14.61 21.91
CA SER A 141 12.10 -15.99 21.93
C SER A 141 11.62 -16.78 20.70
N PRO A 142 12.42 -17.69 20.12
CA PRO A 142 11.96 -18.60 19.06
C PRO A 142 10.70 -19.39 19.46
N SER A 143 10.48 -19.69 20.73
CA SER A 143 9.28 -20.37 21.24
C SER A 143 8.01 -19.52 21.21
N GLU A 144 8.13 -18.21 21.01
CA GLU A 144 7.01 -17.28 20.89
C GLU A 144 6.53 -17.14 19.44
N ILE A 145 7.26 -17.73 18.46
CA ILE A 145 6.90 -17.77 17.05
C ILE A 145 6.21 -19.10 16.73
N GLY A 146 5.03 -19.01 16.14
CA GLY A 146 4.19 -20.14 15.77
C GLY A 146 3.26 -20.58 16.89
N PHE A 147 2.13 -21.13 16.49
CA PHE A 147 1.15 -21.76 17.37
C PHE A 147 0.36 -22.80 16.57
N GLU A 148 -0.01 -23.90 17.19
CA GLU A 148 -0.69 -25.02 16.52
C GLU A 148 0.02 -25.42 15.21
N ASN A 149 -0.68 -25.35 14.08
CA ASN A 149 -0.14 -25.63 12.74
C ASN A 149 0.36 -24.37 12.00
N HIS A 150 0.34 -23.21 12.64
CA HIS A 150 0.78 -21.96 12.05
C HIS A 150 2.28 -21.79 12.21
N VAL A 151 2.97 -21.73 11.08
CA VAL A 151 4.42 -21.54 11.00
C VAL A 151 4.73 -20.32 10.11
N PRO A 152 5.91 -19.70 10.26
CA PRO A 152 6.33 -18.63 9.38
C PRO A 152 6.27 -19.04 7.90
N THR A 153 5.73 -18.17 7.07
CA THR A 153 5.61 -18.36 5.62
C THR A 153 5.87 -17.06 4.90
N ILE A 154 6.28 -17.14 3.64
CA ILE A 154 6.43 -15.96 2.77
C ILE A 154 5.35 -16.02 1.71
N TRP A 155 4.62 -14.94 1.55
CA TRP A 155 3.59 -14.78 0.52
C TRP A 155 3.81 -13.50 -0.27
N SER A 156 3.48 -13.52 -1.55
CA SER A 156 3.57 -12.35 -2.43
C SER A 156 2.33 -12.24 -3.32
N ALA A 157 1.75 -11.05 -3.37
CA ALA A 157 0.77 -10.63 -4.37
C ALA A 157 1.32 -9.45 -5.21
N GLY A 158 2.66 -9.35 -5.31
CA GLY A 158 3.38 -8.27 -5.97
C GLY A 158 4.66 -7.93 -5.21
N VAL A 159 4.55 -7.75 -3.90
CA VAL A 159 5.66 -7.59 -2.96
C VAL A 159 5.64 -8.76 -1.98
N PRO A 160 6.80 -9.39 -1.68
CA PRO A 160 6.87 -10.50 -0.72
C PRO A 160 6.76 -9.99 0.72
N PHE A 161 5.96 -10.70 1.53
CA PHE A 161 5.82 -10.48 2.96
C PHE A 161 6.08 -11.75 3.74
N ALA A 162 6.84 -11.63 4.83
CA ALA A 162 6.97 -12.68 5.81
C ALA A 162 5.75 -12.65 6.76
N MET A 163 4.94 -13.69 6.70
CA MET A 163 3.81 -13.90 7.62
C MET A 163 4.33 -14.66 8.84
N ILE A 164 4.47 -13.96 9.96
CA ILE A 164 5.06 -14.51 11.17
C ILE A 164 3.96 -14.66 12.21
N PRO A 165 3.44 -15.88 12.43
CA PRO A 165 2.45 -16.12 13.48
C PRO A 165 3.12 -16.00 14.85
N LEU A 166 2.54 -15.20 15.74
CA LEU A 166 2.99 -15.04 17.12
C LEU A 166 2.04 -15.76 18.07
N ARG A 167 2.56 -16.27 19.18
CA ARG A 167 1.81 -17.11 20.12
C ARG A 167 0.55 -16.44 20.68
N ASN A 168 0.62 -15.12 20.92
CA ASN A 168 -0.49 -14.32 21.42
C ASN A 168 -0.23 -12.82 21.24
N LEU A 169 -1.22 -12.00 21.55
CA LEU A 169 -1.14 -10.54 21.43
C LEU A 169 -0.04 -9.92 22.30
N ALA A 170 0.15 -10.43 23.51
CA ALA A 170 1.18 -9.92 24.44
C ALA A 170 2.61 -10.06 23.89
N VAL A 171 2.84 -11.04 23.01
CA VAL A 171 4.12 -11.17 22.27
C VAL A 171 4.22 -10.13 21.16
N ALA A 172 3.11 -9.79 20.50
CA ALA A 172 3.10 -8.77 19.43
C ALA A 172 3.27 -7.34 19.96
N GLU A 173 3.03 -7.12 21.25
CA GLU A 173 3.15 -5.83 21.93
C GLU A 173 4.54 -5.57 22.52
N LYS A 174 5.47 -6.54 22.43
CA LYS A 174 6.87 -6.38 22.86
C LYS A 174 7.67 -5.52 21.90
#